data_d98febf876bed834855b2bb6a22c3f5b
#
_entry.id   d98febf876bed834855b2bb6a22c3f5b
#
_cell.length_a   1.000
_cell.length_b   1.000
_cell.length_c   1.000
_cell.angle_alpha   90.00
_cell.angle_beta   90.00
_cell.angle_gamma   90.00
#
_symmetry.space_group_name_H-M   'P 1'
#
loop_
_entity.id
_entity.type
_entity.pdbx_description
1 polymer ?
#
loop_
_entity_poly.entity_id
_entity_poly.type
_entity_poly.pdbx_seq_one_letter_code
_entity_poly.pdbx_strand_id
1 'polypeptide(L)'
;MTRALITGGDGFVGGHLRAHLIGQGDEVVSVDRECDVTDYDAVRDVLSLVRPEVIYHLAALTHVGESWTNQSEFIRVNVLGTKNLLDAAHLIVPDSCVVVVSSSEVYGIVAEQDLPLHESFRTAPSNPYSSSKLEAERFAKEAYRATGQRVVIARPFNHVGPGQSTQFVVPGLVSRLFDALDQGRLEIGVGDLTTRRDFSDVRDVVRAYRLLSLRAQGGEVYNVASGHDTAIIDIAQQLREQIAPGVQLRVDPALLRPVEVPVTRGSFDKLHETTGWEPEIALSRSLHDVVEEFRLRRGEL
;
A
#
# COMPACT_ATOMS: atom_id res chain seq x y z
N MET A 1 24.28 -7.04 -4.22
CA MET A 1 23.76 -7.64 -2.96
C MET A 1 23.64 -6.48 -1.98
N THR A 2 22.43 -6.10 -1.62
CA THR A 2 22.13 -4.95 -0.76
C THR A 2 21.53 -5.47 0.54
N ARG A 3 21.97 -4.95 1.69
CA ARG A 3 21.36 -5.30 2.98
C ARG A 3 20.16 -4.39 3.23
N ALA A 4 18.97 -5.00 3.27
CA ALA A 4 17.71 -4.32 3.40
C ALA A 4 17.03 -4.61 4.74
N LEU A 5 16.46 -3.58 5.36
CA LEU A 5 15.53 -3.71 6.50
C LEU A 5 14.13 -3.36 6.03
N ILE A 6 13.15 -4.21 6.36
CA ILE A 6 11.74 -3.95 6.13
C ILE A 6 11.05 -3.83 7.49
N THR A 7 10.42 -2.70 7.80
CA THR A 7 9.47 -2.58 8.91
C THR A 7 8.05 -2.84 8.41
N GLY A 8 7.22 -3.51 9.18
CA GLY A 8 5.92 -4.01 8.71
C GLY A 8 6.08 -5.25 7.80
N GLY A 9 7.08 -6.08 8.10
CA GLY A 9 7.51 -7.21 7.28
C GLY A 9 6.51 -8.36 7.17
N ASP A 10 5.66 -8.56 8.17
CA ASP A 10 4.62 -9.59 8.19
C ASP A 10 3.30 -9.12 7.53
N GLY A 11 3.26 -7.84 7.15
CA GLY A 11 2.14 -7.28 6.40
C GLY A 11 2.07 -7.82 4.97
N PHE A 12 0.92 -7.60 4.31
CA PHE A 12 0.68 -8.02 2.94
C PHE A 12 1.79 -7.60 1.97
N VAL A 13 2.11 -6.31 1.92
CA VAL A 13 3.16 -5.78 1.04
C VAL A 13 4.55 -6.19 1.52
N GLY A 14 4.77 -6.27 2.84
CA GLY A 14 6.03 -6.66 3.45
C GLY A 14 6.47 -8.07 3.02
N GLY A 15 5.55 -9.03 3.04
CA GLY A 15 5.81 -10.41 2.60
C GLY A 15 6.21 -10.48 1.12
N HIS A 16 5.50 -9.77 0.24
CA HIS A 16 5.83 -9.69 -1.19
C HIS A 16 7.17 -8.98 -1.43
N LEU A 17 7.43 -7.89 -0.72
CA LEU A 17 8.70 -7.17 -0.84
C LEU A 17 9.88 -8.04 -0.40
N ARG A 18 9.76 -8.73 0.73
CA ARG A 18 10.78 -9.67 1.21
C ARG A 18 11.09 -10.74 0.16
N ALA A 19 10.06 -11.38 -0.40
CA ALA A 19 10.23 -12.40 -1.43
C ALA A 19 10.91 -11.84 -2.69
N HIS A 20 10.49 -10.63 -3.13
CA HIS A 20 11.07 -9.96 -4.29
C HIS A 20 12.56 -9.64 -4.07
N LEU A 21 12.91 -9.03 -2.93
CA LEU A 21 14.31 -8.65 -2.62
C LEU A 21 15.22 -9.86 -2.53
N ILE A 22 14.79 -10.94 -1.86
CA ILE A 22 15.53 -12.21 -1.79
C ILE A 22 15.73 -12.77 -3.20
N GLY A 23 14.69 -12.77 -4.04
CA GLY A 23 14.78 -13.21 -5.44
C GLY A 23 15.74 -12.38 -6.30
N GLN A 24 16.02 -11.13 -5.90
CA GLN A 24 17.02 -10.26 -6.53
C GLN A 24 18.44 -10.41 -5.91
N GLY A 25 18.61 -11.32 -4.95
CA GLY A 25 19.90 -11.58 -4.29
C GLY A 25 20.25 -10.59 -3.18
N ASP A 26 19.28 -9.83 -2.66
CA ASP A 26 19.50 -8.93 -1.51
C ASP A 26 19.43 -9.71 -0.19
N GLU A 27 20.21 -9.27 0.81
CA GLU A 27 20.12 -9.75 2.19
C GLU A 27 18.99 -8.99 2.89
N VAL A 28 17.99 -9.70 3.40
CA VAL A 28 16.77 -9.08 3.92
C VAL A 28 16.53 -9.44 5.38
N VAL A 29 16.45 -8.44 6.22
CA VAL A 29 15.90 -8.52 7.58
C VAL A 29 14.54 -7.84 7.58
N SER A 30 13.52 -8.51 8.09
CA SER A 30 12.19 -7.92 8.25
C SER A 30 11.79 -7.95 9.71
N VAL A 31 11.17 -6.87 10.16
CA VAL A 31 10.61 -6.71 11.52
C VAL A 31 9.17 -6.25 11.44
N ASP A 32 8.38 -6.65 12.42
CA ASP A 32 6.97 -6.25 12.56
C ASP A 32 6.68 -5.92 14.03
N ARG A 33 5.80 -6.64 14.67
CA ARG A 33 5.35 -6.36 16.05
C ARG A 33 6.44 -6.52 17.11
N GLU A 34 7.48 -7.28 16.83
CA GLU A 34 8.66 -7.42 17.70
C GLU A 34 9.53 -6.15 17.75
N CYS A 35 9.34 -5.25 16.79
CA CYS A 35 9.96 -3.93 16.79
C CYS A 35 8.87 -2.86 16.67
N ASP A 36 8.31 -2.40 17.81
CA ASP A 36 7.35 -1.30 17.80
C ASP A 36 8.05 -0.02 17.31
N VAL A 37 7.69 0.44 16.12
CA VAL A 37 8.28 1.66 15.52
C VAL A 37 8.02 2.91 16.36
N THR A 38 7.07 2.87 17.29
CA THR A 38 6.80 3.98 18.21
C THR A 38 7.74 4.01 19.42
N ASP A 39 8.51 2.92 19.63
CA ASP A 39 9.61 2.85 20.60
C ASP A 39 10.93 3.18 19.89
N TYR A 40 11.45 4.38 20.17
CA TYR A 40 12.70 4.84 19.56
C TYR A 40 13.89 3.94 19.88
N ASP A 41 13.98 3.42 21.10
CA ASP A 41 15.09 2.56 21.51
C ASP A 41 15.05 1.22 20.77
N ALA A 42 13.86 0.62 20.59
CA ALA A 42 13.69 -0.61 19.80
C ALA A 42 14.12 -0.41 18.34
N VAL A 43 13.72 0.70 17.72
CA VAL A 43 14.13 1.05 16.36
C VAL A 43 15.64 1.25 16.26
N ARG A 44 16.24 2.01 17.17
CA ARG A 44 17.69 2.24 17.24
C ARG A 44 18.48 0.93 17.36
N ASP A 45 18.03 0.03 18.23
CA ASP A 45 18.72 -1.22 18.51
C ASP A 45 18.70 -2.15 17.27
N VAL A 46 17.55 -2.24 16.59
CA VAL A 46 17.43 -2.97 15.31
C VAL A 46 18.36 -2.38 14.25
N LEU A 47 18.37 -1.07 14.06
CA LEU A 47 19.26 -0.40 13.10
C LEU A 47 20.75 -0.61 13.44
N SER A 48 21.10 -0.60 14.72
CA SER A 48 22.46 -0.84 15.19
C SER A 48 22.92 -2.27 14.91
N LEU A 49 22.02 -3.23 15.04
CA LEU A 49 22.28 -4.65 14.78
C LEU A 49 22.38 -4.95 13.29
N VAL A 50 21.40 -4.49 12.51
CA VAL A 50 21.25 -4.83 11.08
C VAL A 50 22.20 -4.02 10.21
N ARG A 51 22.42 -2.73 10.52
CA ARG A 51 23.21 -1.80 9.69
C ARG A 51 22.78 -1.83 8.22
N PRO A 52 21.50 -1.60 7.90
CA PRO A 52 21.01 -1.71 6.53
C PRO A 52 21.55 -0.61 5.62
N GLU A 53 21.72 -0.93 4.33
CA GLU A 53 21.99 0.03 3.25
C GLU A 53 20.68 0.65 2.72
N VAL A 54 19.56 -0.09 2.85
CA VAL A 54 18.23 0.37 2.48
C VAL A 54 17.23 0.00 3.57
N ILE A 55 16.37 0.95 3.91
CA ILE A 55 15.25 0.76 4.83
C ILE A 55 13.95 0.96 4.06
N TYR A 56 13.08 -0.05 4.04
CA TYR A 56 11.72 0.05 3.52
C TYR A 56 10.74 0.19 4.69
N HIS A 57 10.22 1.39 4.88
CA HIS A 57 9.31 1.68 5.99
C HIS A 57 7.86 1.47 5.55
N LEU A 58 7.35 0.25 5.81
CA LEU A 58 5.98 -0.15 5.53
C LEU A 58 5.10 -0.20 6.78
N ALA A 59 5.71 -0.24 7.98
CA ALA A 59 4.97 -0.28 9.25
C ALA A 59 4.01 0.91 9.35
N ALA A 60 2.71 0.63 9.32
CA ALA A 60 1.65 1.63 9.40
C ALA A 60 0.30 0.96 9.68
N LEU A 61 -0.61 1.70 10.30
CA LEU A 61 -2.04 1.41 10.28
C LEU A 61 -2.62 1.90 8.96
N THR A 62 -3.34 1.05 8.22
CA THR A 62 -3.75 1.33 6.84
C THR A 62 -5.26 1.29 6.60
N HIS A 63 -6.05 0.81 7.58
CA HIS A 63 -7.49 0.66 7.41
C HIS A 63 -8.22 1.99 7.58
N VAL A 64 -8.66 2.60 6.46
CA VAL A 64 -9.31 3.92 6.44
C VAL A 64 -10.54 3.98 7.38
N GLY A 65 -11.37 2.93 7.40
CA GLY A 65 -12.56 2.88 8.27
C GLY A 65 -12.21 3.00 9.75
N GLU A 66 -11.19 2.29 10.23
CA GLU A 66 -10.73 2.34 11.62
C GLU A 66 -10.12 3.69 11.99
N SER A 67 -9.57 4.42 11.02
CA SER A 67 -8.96 5.71 11.30
C SER A 67 -9.93 6.74 11.88
N TRP A 68 -11.22 6.62 11.61
CA TRP A 68 -12.24 7.51 12.13
C TRP A 68 -12.47 7.35 13.64
N THR A 69 -12.32 6.14 14.16
CA THR A 69 -12.56 5.81 15.57
C THR A 69 -11.29 5.76 16.41
N ASN A 70 -10.10 5.65 15.79
CA ASN A 70 -8.84 5.44 16.46
C ASN A 70 -7.73 6.40 15.99
N GLN A 71 -8.07 7.68 15.82
CA GLN A 71 -7.18 8.71 15.24
C GLN A 71 -5.83 8.84 15.94
N SER A 72 -5.82 8.79 17.29
CA SER A 72 -4.59 8.92 18.08
C SER A 72 -3.59 7.81 17.78
N GLU A 73 -4.06 6.60 17.55
CA GLU A 73 -3.20 5.49 17.22
C GLU A 73 -2.60 5.61 15.81
N PHE A 74 -3.37 6.13 14.85
CA PHE A 74 -2.84 6.46 13.52
C PHE A 74 -1.75 7.53 13.58
N ILE A 75 -1.89 8.55 14.44
CA ILE A 75 -0.84 9.55 14.68
C ILE A 75 0.37 8.88 15.35
N ARG A 76 0.16 8.06 16.37
CA ARG A 76 1.23 7.40 17.10
C ARG A 76 2.06 6.51 16.18
N VAL A 77 1.41 5.61 15.44
CA VAL A 77 2.12 4.64 14.59
C VAL A 77 2.64 5.29 13.31
N ASN A 78 1.76 5.94 12.54
CA ASN A 78 2.11 6.40 11.20
C ASN A 78 3.01 7.65 11.22
N VAL A 79 2.84 8.54 12.21
CA VAL A 79 3.58 9.79 12.26
C VAL A 79 4.80 9.67 13.18
N LEU A 80 4.58 9.34 14.46
CA LEU A 80 5.69 9.25 15.42
C LEU A 80 6.60 8.06 15.11
N GLY A 81 6.03 6.92 14.67
CA GLY A 81 6.81 5.77 14.23
C GLY A 81 7.73 6.11 13.04
N THR A 82 7.20 6.83 12.04
CA THR A 82 8.03 7.30 10.91
C THR A 82 9.11 8.25 11.38
N LYS A 83 8.77 9.22 12.27
CA LYS A 83 9.75 10.16 12.82
C LYS A 83 10.85 9.44 13.58
N ASN A 84 10.52 8.52 14.46
CA ASN A 84 11.49 7.72 15.22
C ASN A 84 12.45 6.97 14.30
N LEU A 85 11.92 6.34 13.25
CA LEU A 85 12.74 5.62 12.27
C LEU A 85 13.72 6.56 11.56
N LEU A 86 13.26 7.72 11.11
CA LEU A 86 14.10 8.70 10.42
C LEU A 86 15.20 9.26 11.32
N ASP A 87 14.87 9.62 12.56
CA ASP A 87 15.84 10.12 13.53
C ASP A 87 16.90 9.04 13.86
N ALA A 88 16.48 7.82 14.12
CA ALA A 88 17.38 6.71 14.41
C ALA A 88 18.24 6.32 13.18
N ALA A 89 17.65 6.32 11.97
CA ALA A 89 18.38 6.02 10.73
C ALA A 89 19.47 7.06 10.47
N HIS A 90 19.16 8.34 10.65
CA HIS A 90 20.18 9.39 10.52
C HIS A 90 21.34 9.20 11.50
N LEU A 91 21.05 8.86 12.75
CA LEU A 91 22.08 8.69 13.80
C LEU A 91 22.94 7.43 13.57
N ILE A 92 22.34 6.32 13.16
CA ILE A 92 22.98 5.00 13.16
C ILE A 92 23.49 4.59 11.78
N VAL A 93 22.74 4.91 10.71
CA VAL A 93 23.02 4.53 9.32
C VAL A 93 22.79 5.70 8.36
N PRO A 94 23.51 6.83 8.51
CA PRO A 94 23.28 8.06 7.77
C PRO A 94 23.39 7.91 6.24
N ASP A 95 24.16 6.93 5.78
CA ASP A 95 24.36 6.67 4.34
C ASP A 95 23.25 5.78 3.74
N SER A 96 22.34 5.24 4.55
CA SER A 96 21.26 4.38 4.07
C SER A 96 20.21 5.18 3.29
N CYS A 97 19.58 4.51 2.33
CA CYS A 97 18.38 5.02 1.68
C CYS A 97 17.14 4.60 2.49
N VAL A 98 16.27 5.54 2.82
CA VAL A 98 14.99 5.26 3.47
C VAL A 98 13.85 5.46 2.45
N VAL A 99 13.12 4.39 2.14
CA VAL A 99 11.90 4.45 1.34
C VAL A 99 10.71 4.50 2.28
N VAL A 100 10.07 5.66 2.39
CA VAL A 100 8.87 5.87 3.21
C VAL A 100 7.64 5.63 2.36
N VAL A 101 6.82 4.65 2.74
CA VAL A 101 5.59 4.33 2.03
C VAL A 101 4.44 5.19 2.55
N SER A 102 3.99 6.12 1.71
CA SER A 102 2.82 6.98 1.90
C SER A 102 1.56 6.33 1.27
N SER A 103 0.68 7.14 0.68
CA SER A 103 -0.53 6.69 0.00
C SER A 103 -1.04 7.74 -0.98
N SER A 104 -1.69 7.34 -2.06
CA SER A 104 -2.44 8.23 -2.95
C SER A 104 -3.64 8.91 -2.25
N GLU A 105 -4.11 8.38 -1.14
CA GLU A 105 -5.17 8.99 -0.32
C GLU A 105 -4.83 10.40 0.17
N VAL A 106 -3.54 10.79 0.18
CA VAL A 106 -3.11 12.16 0.53
C VAL A 106 -3.60 13.23 -0.44
N TYR A 107 -3.97 12.85 -1.66
CA TYR A 107 -4.56 13.77 -2.64
C TYR A 107 -6.00 14.15 -2.28
N GLY A 108 -6.72 13.28 -1.56
CA GLY A 108 -8.11 13.48 -1.17
C GLY A 108 -9.07 13.40 -2.35
N ILE A 109 -10.15 14.19 -2.27
CA ILE A 109 -11.18 14.24 -3.31
C ILE A 109 -10.71 15.20 -4.41
N VAL A 110 -10.68 14.70 -5.64
CA VAL A 110 -10.26 15.47 -6.83
C VAL A 110 -11.35 15.42 -7.90
N ALA A 111 -11.39 16.44 -8.74
CA ALA A 111 -12.30 16.44 -9.89
C ALA A 111 -11.76 15.51 -10.99
N GLU A 112 -12.64 14.82 -11.70
CA GLU A 112 -12.27 13.85 -12.74
C GLU A 112 -11.42 14.47 -13.86
N GLN A 113 -11.65 15.74 -14.17
CA GLN A 113 -10.90 16.51 -15.15
C GLN A 113 -9.42 16.77 -14.78
N ASP A 114 -9.07 16.59 -13.48
CA ASP A 114 -7.71 16.79 -12.96
C ASP A 114 -6.88 15.48 -12.98
N LEU A 115 -7.46 14.42 -13.50
CA LEU A 115 -6.78 13.12 -13.61
C LEU A 115 -6.03 12.99 -14.95
N PRO A 116 -4.90 12.26 -14.98
CA PRO A 116 -4.28 11.53 -13.87
C PRO A 116 -3.54 12.44 -12.87
N LEU A 117 -3.46 12.00 -11.61
CA LEU A 117 -2.76 12.72 -10.55
C LEU A 117 -1.25 12.60 -10.69
N HIS A 118 -0.57 13.74 -10.76
CA HIS A 118 0.88 13.85 -10.71
C HIS A 118 1.35 14.24 -9.30
N GLU A 119 2.62 14.01 -8.98
CA GLU A 119 3.18 14.30 -7.65
C GLU A 119 3.15 15.78 -7.26
N SER A 120 3.10 16.67 -8.26
CA SER A 120 2.95 18.11 -8.08
C SER A 120 1.53 18.55 -7.72
N PHE A 121 0.53 17.65 -7.86
CA PHE A 121 -0.83 18.00 -7.51
C PHE A 121 -0.94 18.28 -6.01
N ARG A 122 -1.82 19.22 -5.64
CA ARG A 122 -2.01 19.59 -4.24
C ARG A 122 -2.50 18.40 -3.41
N THR A 123 -1.99 18.26 -2.21
CA THR A 123 -2.48 17.29 -1.22
C THR A 123 -3.60 17.92 -0.37
N ALA A 124 -4.71 17.21 -0.21
CA ALA A 124 -5.88 17.63 0.56
C ALA A 124 -6.55 16.41 1.21
N PRO A 125 -5.89 15.79 2.22
CA PRO A 125 -6.35 14.54 2.82
C PRO A 125 -7.78 14.68 3.34
N SER A 126 -8.63 13.67 3.09
CA SER A 126 -10.05 13.68 3.39
C SER A 126 -10.46 12.77 4.55
N ASN A 127 -9.50 12.07 5.16
CA ASN A 127 -9.74 11.17 6.29
C ASN A 127 -8.50 11.15 7.23
N PRO A 128 -8.64 10.66 8.49
CA PRO A 128 -7.53 10.65 9.45
C PRO A 128 -6.33 9.81 9.02
N TYR A 129 -6.54 8.71 8.29
CA TYR A 129 -5.45 7.90 7.73
C TYR A 129 -4.62 8.74 6.75
N SER A 130 -5.26 9.34 5.74
CA SER A 130 -4.55 10.14 4.74
C SER A 130 -3.86 11.37 5.36
N SER A 131 -4.44 11.96 6.40
CA SER A 131 -3.80 13.03 7.17
C SER A 131 -2.53 12.54 7.87
N SER A 132 -2.56 11.36 8.50
CA SER A 132 -1.37 10.78 9.15
C SER A 132 -0.26 10.45 8.15
N LYS A 133 -0.62 9.95 6.95
CA LYS A 133 0.37 9.67 5.89
C LYS A 133 0.99 10.95 5.34
N LEU A 134 0.19 12.01 5.15
CA LEU A 134 0.72 13.30 4.71
C LEU A 134 1.68 13.92 5.75
N GLU A 135 1.37 13.78 7.04
CA GLU A 135 2.25 14.25 8.10
C GLU A 135 3.57 13.46 8.15
N ALA A 136 3.52 12.14 7.96
CA ALA A 136 4.71 11.30 7.80
C ALA A 136 5.59 11.75 6.61
N GLU A 137 4.99 12.13 5.47
CA GLU A 137 5.72 12.70 4.34
C GLU A 137 6.43 14.02 4.69
N ARG A 138 5.83 14.87 5.55
CA ARG A 138 6.47 16.10 6.00
C ARG A 138 7.73 15.81 6.77
N PHE A 139 7.68 14.89 7.74
CA PHE A 139 8.87 14.46 8.48
C PHE A 139 9.93 13.85 7.55
N ALA A 140 9.53 13.06 6.55
CA ALA A 140 10.44 12.50 5.56
C ALA A 140 11.18 13.60 4.76
N LYS A 141 10.46 14.61 4.28
CA LYS A 141 11.05 15.76 3.57
C LYS A 141 11.93 16.62 4.47
N GLU A 142 11.53 16.83 5.72
CA GLU A 142 12.31 17.58 6.70
C GLU A 142 13.60 16.85 7.06
N ALA A 143 13.56 15.52 7.26
CA ALA A 143 14.74 14.71 7.52
C ALA A 143 15.76 14.85 6.39
N TYR A 144 15.34 14.71 5.12
CA TYR A 144 16.22 14.93 3.97
C TYR A 144 16.83 16.34 3.97
N ARG A 145 16.02 17.38 4.16
CA ARG A 145 16.49 18.79 4.13
C ARG A 145 17.48 19.09 5.24
N ALA A 146 17.23 18.53 6.44
CA ALA A 146 18.05 18.82 7.62
C ALA A 146 19.38 18.03 7.61
N THR A 147 19.37 16.81 7.07
CA THR A 147 20.48 15.87 7.27
C THR A 147 21.20 15.48 5.98
N GLY A 148 20.55 15.63 4.83
CA GLY A 148 21.03 15.12 3.54
C GLY A 148 20.89 13.60 3.38
N GLN A 149 20.41 12.86 4.40
CA GLN A 149 20.15 11.42 4.27
C GLN A 149 19.14 11.16 3.16
N ARG A 150 19.40 10.19 2.31
CA ARG A 150 18.54 9.88 1.15
C ARG A 150 17.23 9.26 1.60
N VAL A 151 16.17 10.09 1.69
CA VAL A 151 14.80 9.68 1.98
C VAL A 151 13.97 9.82 0.72
N VAL A 152 13.29 8.76 0.29
CA VAL A 152 12.42 8.72 -0.89
C VAL A 152 11.00 8.39 -0.44
N ILE A 153 10.01 9.08 -1.00
CA ILE A 153 8.61 8.89 -0.63
C ILE A 153 7.88 8.21 -1.78
N ALA A 154 7.27 7.06 -1.52
CA ALA A 154 6.40 6.36 -2.46
C ALA A 154 4.94 6.61 -2.11
N ARG A 155 4.12 7.04 -3.08
CA ARG A 155 2.66 7.14 -2.98
C ARG A 155 2.00 6.04 -3.79
N PRO A 156 1.84 4.81 -3.26
CA PRO A 156 1.11 3.77 -3.97
C PRO A 156 -0.37 4.13 -4.09
N PHE A 157 -0.93 3.84 -5.26
CA PHE A 157 -2.35 3.76 -5.48
C PHE A 157 -2.87 2.41 -4.99
N ASN A 158 -4.16 2.10 -5.21
CA ASN A 158 -4.68 0.83 -4.74
C ASN A 158 -3.87 -0.32 -5.36
N HIS A 159 -3.63 -1.34 -4.58
CA HIS A 159 -2.94 -2.53 -5.05
C HIS A 159 -3.62 -3.78 -4.52
N VAL A 160 -3.47 -4.87 -5.25
CA VAL A 160 -4.14 -6.13 -5.00
C VAL A 160 -3.20 -7.29 -5.31
N GLY A 161 -3.41 -8.41 -4.65
CA GLY A 161 -2.68 -9.65 -4.91
C GLY A 161 -2.93 -10.70 -3.84
N PRO A 162 -2.40 -11.91 -4.02
CA PRO A 162 -2.50 -12.99 -3.04
C PRO A 162 -1.96 -12.59 -1.67
N GLY A 163 -2.63 -13.00 -0.59
CA GLY A 163 -2.24 -12.68 0.79
C GLY A 163 -2.88 -11.41 1.35
N GLN A 164 -3.63 -10.65 0.56
CA GLN A 164 -4.29 -9.45 1.04
C GLN A 164 -5.48 -9.78 1.96
N SER A 165 -5.62 -9.02 3.06
CA SER A 165 -6.71 -9.19 4.04
C SER A 165 -8.10 -8.98 3.41
N THR A 166 -9.09 -9.76 3.87
CA THR A 166 -10.50 -9.64 3.48
C THR A 166 -11.17 -8.33 3.90
N GLN A 167 -10.49 -7.50 4.68
CA GLN A 167 -10.93 -6.12 4.96
C GLN A 167 -10.85 -5.20 3.74
N PHE A 168 -10.05 -5.58 2.72
CA PHE A 168 -9.95 -4.83 1.46
C PHE A 168 -10.95 -5.35 0.43
N VAL A 169 -11.31 -4.47 -0.52
CA VAL A 169 -12.45 -4.67 -1.42
C VAL A 169 -12.39 -5.96 -2.22
N VAL A 170 -11.27 -6.27 -2.88
CA VAL A 170 -11.14 -7.46 -3.75
C VAL A 170 -11.20 -8.76 -2.95
N PRO A 171 -10.30 -9.02 -1.98
CA PRO A 171 -10.39 -10.27 -1.20
C PRO A 171 -11.66 -10.34 -0.34
N GLY A 172 -12.22 -9.21 0.08
CA GLY A 172 -13.50 -9.19 0.76
C GLY A 172 -14.68 -9.60 -0.12
N LEU A 173 -14.68 -9.23 -1.41
CA LEU A 173 -15.67 -9.72 -2.38
C LEU A 173 -15.48 -11.21 -2.65
N VAL A 174 -14.25 -11.66 -2.86
CA VAL A 174 -13.93 -13.08 -3.08
C VAL A 174 -14.41 -13.93 -1.90
N SER A 175 -14.09 -13.54 -0.66
CA SER A 175 -14.53 -14.26 0.54
C SER A 175 -16.05 -14.37 0.61
N ARG A 176 -16.77 -13.25 0.43
CA ARG A 176 -18.25 -13.23 0.50
C ARG A 176 -18.91 -14.05 -0.61
N LEU A 177 -18.33 -14.09 -1.81
CA LEU A 177 -18.83 -14.90 -2.91
C LEU A 177 -18.65 -16.40 -2.64
N PHE A 178 -17.50 -16.83 -2.12
CA PHE A 178 -17.29 -18.22 -1.71
C PHE A 178 -18.21 -18.61 -0.54
N ASP A 179 -18.34 -17.75 0.48
CA ASP A 179 -19.26 -17.99 1.60
C ASP A 179 -20.73 -18.10 1.13
N ALA A 180 -21.12 -17.32 0.11
CA ALA A 180 -22.46 -17.42 -0.47
C ALA A 180 -22.66 -18.73 -1.22
N LEU A 181 -21.65 -19.18 -1.97
CA LEU A 181 -21.66 -20.45 -2.68
C LEU A 181 -21.84 -21.62 -1.71
N ASP A 182 -21.05 -21.66 -0.63
CA ASP A 182 -21.10 -22.73 0.39
C ASP A 182 -22.43 -22.79 1.12
N GLN A 183 -23.03 -21.63 1.38
CA GLN A 183 -24.26 -21.51 2.16
C GLN A 183 -25.51 -21.52 1.27
N GLY A 184 -25.35 -21.64 -0.06
CA GLY A 184 -26.48 -21.57 -1.00
C GLY A 184 -27.20 -20.22 -0.98
N ARG A 185 -26.50 -19.13 -0.60
CA ARG A 185 -27.10 -17.78 -0.60
C ARG A 185 -27.16 -17.24 -2.01
N LEU A 186 -28.25 -16.53 -2.32
CA LEU A 186 -28.48 -15.93 -3.63
C LEU A 186 -28.06 -14.47 -3.72
N GLU A 187 -27.61 -13.89 -2.61
CA GLU A 187 -27.14 -12.49 -2.56
C GLU A 187 -26.00 -12.29 -1.57
N ILE A 188 -25.15 -11.30 -1.84
CA ILE A 188 -24.13 -10.79 -0.91
C ILE A 188 -24.26 -9.28 -0.76
N GLY A 189 -23.97 -8.77 0.45
CA GLY A 189 -23.84 -7.34 0.72
C GLY A 189 -22.55 -6.79 0.14
N VAL A 190 -22.62 -5.62 -0.50
CA VAL A 190 -21.46 -4.88 -1.04
C VAL A 190 -21.55 -3.42 -0.65
N GLY A 191 -20.39 -2.71 -0.63
CA GLY A 191 -20.35 -1.25 -0.45
C GLY A 191 -20.72 -0.50 -1.73
N ASP A 192 -20.25 0.74 -1.84
CA ASP A 192 -20.45 1.53 -3.06
C ASP A 192 -19.59 0.96 -4.21
N LEU A 193 -20.28 0.45 -5.22
CA LEU A 193 -19.68 -0.12 -6.43
C LEU A 193 -19.48 0.91 -7.55
N THR A 194 -19.98 2.14 -7.40
CA THR A 194 -19.91 3.18 -8.44
C THR A 194 -18.54 3.84 -8.53
N THR A 195 -17.73 3.69 -7.49
CA THR A 195 -16.38 4.28 -7.42
C THR A 195 -15.41 3.61 -8.35
N ARG A 196 -14.41 4.38 -8.82
CA ARG A 196 -13.35 3.92 -9.72
C ARG A 196 -11.99 4.09 -9.05
N ARG A 197 -11.15 3.08 -9.16
CA ARG A 197 -9.82 3.06 -8.51
C ARG A 197 -8.75 2.60 -9.48
N ASP A 198 -7.58 3.22 -9.35
CA ASP A 198 -6.35 2.75 -10.00
C ASP A 198 -5.79 1.59 -9.17
N PHE A 199 -5.76 0.40 -9.77
CA PHE A 199 -5.24 -0.82 -9.15
C PHE A 199 -3.97 -1.28 -9.84
N SER A 200 -2.93 -1.51 -9.05
CA SER A 200 -1.70 -2.20 -9.47
C SER A 200 -1.62 -3.58 -8.84
N ASP A 201 -0.88 -4.48 -9.45
CA ASP A 201 -0.48 -5.73 -8.79
C ASP A 201 0.56 -5.44 -7.70
N VAL A 202 0.45 -6.09 -6.54
CA VAL A 202 1.40 -5.91 -5.44
C VAL A 202 2.84 -6.25 -5.83
N ARG A 203 3.04 -7.17 -6.78
CA ARG A 203 4.37 -7.57 -7.28
C ARG A 203 5.02 -6.44 -8.08
N ASP A 204 4.23 -5.68 -8.85
CA ASP A 204 4.69 -4.46 -9.52
C ASP A 204 5.01 -3.35 -8.52
N VAL A 205 4.19 -3.21 -7.47
CA VAL A 205 4.41 -2.21 -6.41
C VAL A 205 5.73 -2.46 -5.68
N VAL A 206 6.03 -3.70 -5.28
CA VAL A 206 7.29 -3.99 -4.58
C VAL A 206 8.50 -3.86 -5.49
N ARG A 207 8.35 -4.14 -6.78
CA ARG A 207 9.37 -3.87 -7.80
C ARG A 207 9.66 -2.36 -7.91
N ALA A 208 8.61 -1.53 -7.87
CA ALA A 208 8.77 -0.07 -7.81
C ALA A 208 9.56 0.38 -6.58
N TYR A 209 9.25 -0.14 -5.40
CA TYR A 209 9.96 0.24 -4.17
C TYR A 209 11.46 -0.09 -4.24
N ARG A 210 11.81 -1.26 -4.78
CA ARG A 210 13.22 -1.60 -4.97
C ARG A 210 13.90 -0.66 -5.96
N LEU A 211 13.29 -0.35 -7.09
CA LEU A 211 13.84 0.57 -8.08
C LEU A 211 13.99 1.99 -7.53
N LEU A 212 13.04 2.46 -6.72
CA LEU A 212 13.13 3.74 -6.02
C LEU A 212 14.33 3.77 -5.08
N SER A 213 14.58 2.73 -4.31
CA SER A 213 15.76 2.67 -3.43
C SER A 213 17.09 2.73 -4.17
N LEU A 214 17.12 2.28 -5.42
CA LEU A 214 18.33 2.24 -6.24
C LEU A 214 18.57 3.53 -7.04
N ARG A 215 17.51 4.16 -7.55
CA ARG A 215 17.60 5.17 -8.61
C ARG A 215 16.98 6.53 -8.26
N ALA A 216 16.06 6.58 -7.27
CA ALA A 216 15.33 7.80 -6.98
C ALA A 216 16.20 8.85 -6.29
N GLN A 217 15.89 10.11 -6.54
CA GLN A 217 16.50 11.25 -5.87
C GLN A 217 15.93 11.40 -4.46
N GLY A 218 16.80 11.69 -3.49
CA GLY A 218 16.39 11.99 -2.11
C GLY A 218 15.50 13.24 -2.01
N GLY A 219 14.56 13.22 -1.08
CA GLY A 219 13.59 14.29 -0.85
C GLY A 219 12.40 14.29 -1.82
N GLU A 220 12.42 13.45 -2.84
CA GLU A 220 11.39 13.40 -3.88
C GLU A 220 10.27 12.41 -3.56
N VAL A 221 9.11 12.69 -4.15
CA VAL A 221 7.89 11.87 -4.08
C VAL A 221 7.68 11.19 -5.42
N TYR A 222 7.22 9.95 -5.40
CA TYR A 222 6.91 9.16 -6.60
C TYR A 222 5.57 8.45 -6.44
N ASN A 223 4.68 8.63 -7.39
CA ASN A 223 3.46 7.84 -7.50
C ASN A 223 3.81 6.42 -7.98
N VAL A 224 3.16 5.43 -7.38
CA VAL A 224 3.19 4.05 -7.86
C VAL A 224 1.77 3.68 -8.25
N ALA A 225 1.46 3.77 -9.54
CA ALA A 225 0.13 3.67 -10.11
C ALA A 225 0.15 2.85 -11.40
N SER A 226 -0.99 2.29 -11.80
CA SER A 226 -1.12 1.63 -13.09
C SER A 226 -1.42 2.61 -14.24
N GLY A 227 -1.87 3.83 -13.93
CA GLY A 227 -2.31 4.80 -14.92
C GLY A 227 -3.75 4.56 -15.42
N HIS A 228 -4.43 3.54 -14.92
CA HIS A 228 -5.78 3.17 -15.33
C HIS A 228 -6.69 3.03 -14.12
N ASP A 229 -7.89 3.57 -14.20
CA ASP A 229 -8.92 3.38 -13.18
C ASP A 229 -9.95 2.36 -13.65
N THR A 230 -10.34 1.48 -12.74
CA THR A 230 -11.35 0.44 -12.97
C THR A 230 -12.51 0.64 -12.01
N ALA A 231 -13.74 0.53 -12.52
CA ALA A 231 -14.93 0.61 -11.69
C ALA A 231 -15.03 -0.61 -10.76
N ILE A 232 -15.37 -0.38 -9.49
CA ILE A 232 -15.50 -1.49 -8.54
C ILE A 232 -16.60 -2.47 -8.96
N ILE A 233 -17.64 -1.99 -9.65
CA ILE A 233 -18.69 -2.86 -10.20
C ILE A 233 -18.14 -3.86 -11.22
N ASP A 234 -17.22 -3.45 -12.09
CA ASP A 234 -16.64 -4.33 -13.11
C ASP A 234 -15.80 -5.43 -12.45
N ILE A 235 -15.02 -5.09 -11.44
CA ILE A 235 -14.27 -6.06 -10.62
C ILE A 235 -15.23 -7.04 -9.93
N ALA A 236 -16.28 -6.53 -9.29
CA ALA A 236 -17.24 -7.36 -8.59
C ALA A 236 -18.01 -8.30 -9.52
N GLN A 237 -18.37 -7.85 -10.73
CA GLN A 237 -19.00 -8.68 -11.75
C GLN A 237 -18.06 -9.78 -12.24
N GLN A 238 -16.81 -9.44 -12.55
CA GLN A 238 -15.82 -10.42 -12.99
C GLN A 238 -15.58 -11.51 -11.93
N LEU A 239 -15.43 -11.13 -10.66
CA LEU A 239 -15.26 -12.07 -9.55
C LEU A 239 -16.51 -12.95 -9.35
N ARG A 240 -17.70 -12.35 -9.41
CA ARG A 240 -18.96 -13.08 -9.33
C ARG A 240 -19.08 -14.13 -10.43
N GLU A 241 -18.79 -13.77 -11.68
CA GLU A 241 -18.85 -14.71 -12.81
C GLU A 241 -17.89 -15.90 -12.65
N GLN A 242 -16.71 -15.66 -12.06
CA GLN A 242 -15.72 -16.72 -11.83
C GLN A 242 -16.06 -17.64 -10.65
N ILE A 243 -16.73 -17.13 -9.61
CA ILE A 243 -16.93 -17.85 -8.34
C ILE A 243 -18.37 -18.32 -8.19
N ALA A 244 -19.35 -17.42 -8.33
CA ALA A 244 -20.75 -17.66 -8.01
C ALA A 244 -21.69 -16.87 -8.95
N PRO A 245 -21.81 -17.25 -10.24
CA PRO A 245 -22.54 -16.45 -11.24
C PRO A 245 -24.03 -16.23 -10.93
N GLY A 246 -24.64 -17.10 -10.11
CA GLY A 246 -26.03 -16.96 -9.67
C GLY A 246 -26.27 -15.99 -8.51
N VAL A 247 -25.22 -15.50 -7.86
CA VAL A 247 -25.32 -14.61 -6.69
C VAL A 247 -25.53 -13.16 -7.14
N GLN A 248 -26.45 -12.43 -6.48
CA GLN A 248 -26.72 -11.03 -6.72
C GLN A 248 -25.86 -10.14 -5.78
N LEU A 249 -25.41 -9.00 -6.31
CA LEU A 249 -24.71 -7.98 -5.54
C LEU A 249 -25.71 -6.94 -5.05
N ARG A 250 -25.85 -6.80 -3.72
CA ARG A 250 -26.79 -5.84 -3.10
C ARG A 250 -26.03 -4.84 -2.25
N VAL A 251 -26.25 -3.55 -2.48
CA VAL A 251 -25.65 -2.51 -1.64
C VAL A 251 -26.16 -2.64 -0.20
N ASP A 252 -25.21 -2.79 0.72
CA ASP A 252 -25.45 -2.82 2.16
C ASP A 252 -25.02 -1.46 2.76
N PRO A 253 -25.97 -0.69 3.34
CA PRO A 253 -25.64 0.60 3.95
C PRO A 253 -24.57 0.53 5.05
N ALA A 254 -24.43 -0.60 5.73
CA ALA A 254 -23.41 -0.80 6.77
C ALA A 254 -21.97 -0.86 6.20
N LEU A 255 -21.82 -1.09 4.90
CA LEU A 255 -20.54 -1.15 4.20
C LEU A 255 -20.17 0.16 3.50
N LEU A 256 -21.04 1.19 3.57
CA LEU A 256 -20.75 2.50 3.00
C LEU A 256 -19.80 3.29 3.90
N ARG A 257 -18.88 4.03 3.29
CA ARG A 257 -17.92 4.89 4.02
C ARG A 257 -18.52 6.27 4.26
N PRO A 258 -18.14 6.96 5.37
CA PRO A 258 -18.59 8.33 5.64
C PRO A 258 -18.18 9.33 4.54
N VAL A 259 -17.01 9.13 3.95
CA VAL A 259 -16.50 9.92 2.84
C VAL A 259 -16.00 8.96 1.76
N GLU A 260 -16.50 9.12 0.55
CA GLU A 260 -16.10 8.32 -0.59
C GLU A 260 -15.45 9.21 -1.65
N VAL A 261 -14.33 8.76 -2.19
CA VAL A 261 -13.64 9.41 -3.32
C VAL A 261 -14.19 8.79 -4.60
N PRO A 262 -14.85 9.53 -5.50
CA PRO A 262 -15.51 8.94 -6.66
C PRO A 262 -14.55 8.21 -7.61
N VAL A 263 -13.40 8.82 -7.89
CA VAL A 263 -12.42 8.29 -8.83
C VAL A 263 -11.00 8.64 -8.39
N THR A 264 -10.07 7.68 -8.55
CA THR A 264 -8.63 7.92 -8.44
C THR A 264 -7.91 7.27 -9.60
N ARG A 265 -6.99 8.02 -10.23
CA ARG A 265 -6.06 7.54 -11.26
C ARG A 265 -4.76 8.33 -11.15
N GLY A 266 -3.63 7.64 -11.02
CA GLY A 266 -2.32 8.25 -10.91
C GLY A 266 -1.56 8.28 -12.23
N SER A 267 -0.65 9.24 -12.40
CA SER A 267 0.42 9.12 -13.37
C SER A 267 1.62 8.47 -12.69
N PHE A 268 2.28 7.56 -13.42
CA PHE A 268 3.56 6.97 -13.04
C PHE A 268 4.74 7.51 -13.86
N ASP A 269 4.53 8.56 -14.65
CA ASP A 269 5.52 9.09 -15.59
C ASP A 269 6.85 9.42 -14.90
N LYS A 270 6.82 10.10 -13.75
CA LYS A 270 8.03 10.44 -12.98
C LYS A 270 8.78 9.19 -12.52
N LEU A 271 8.08 8.16 -12.07
CA LEU A 271 8.67 6.88 -11.68
C LEU A 271 9.29 6.20 -12.90
N HIS A 272 8.60 6.18 -14.03
CA HIS A 272 9.09 5.61 -15.29
C HIS A 272 10.34 6.34 -15.78
N GLU A 273 10.31 7.67 -15.88
CA GLU A 273 11.44 8.49 -16.32
C GLU A 273 12.69 8.29 -15.43
N THR A 274 12.48 8.14 -14.11
CA THR A 274 13.57 7.97 -13.15
C THR A 274 14.14 6.56 -13.15
N THR A 275 13.29 5.55 -13.31
CA THR A 275 13.67 4.16 -13.01
C THR A 275 13.50 3.18 -14.18
N GLY A 276 12.74 3.56 -15.20
CA GLY A 276 12.28 2.65 -16.26
C GLY A 276 11.15 1.71 -15.81
N TRP A 277 10.56 1.95 -14.64
CA TRP A 277 9.46 1.13 -14.13
C TRP A 277 8.18 1.38 -14.93
N GLU A 278 7.44 0.32 -15.19
CA GLU A 278 6.06 0.34 -15.70
C GLU A 278 5.28 -0.84 -15.11
N PRO A 279 3.94 -0.79 -15.02
CA PRO A 279 3.16 -1.92 -14.58
C PRO A 279 3.21 -3.04 -15.63
N GLU A 280 3.54 -4.27 -15.20
CA GLU A 280 3.71 -5.43 -16.08
C GLU A 280 2.57 -6.44 -15.92
N ILE A 281 1.88 -6.44 -14.78
CA ILE A 281 0.87 -7.44 -14.44
C ILE A 281 -0.53 -6.84 -14.59
N ALA A 282 -1.30 -7.37 -15.53
CA ALA A 282 -2.67 -6.93 -15.75
C ALA A 282 -3.56 -7.22 -14.52
N LEU A 283 -4.50 -6.31 -14.21
CA LEU A 283 -5.43 -6.46 -13.09
C LEU A 283 -6.20 -7.79 -13.15
N SER A 284 -6.61 -8.23 -14.34
CA SER A 284 -7.28 -9.53 -14.54
C SER A 284 -6.47 -10.72 -14.03
N ARG A 285 -5.14 -10.67 -14.16
CA ARG A 285 -4.23 -11.68 -13.61
C ARG A 285 -4.18 -11.61 -12.09
N SER A 286 -4.10 -10.42 -11.52
CA SER A 286 -4.11 -10.23 -10.07
C SER A 286 -5.41 -10.74 -9.44
N LEU A 287 -6.56 -10.45 -10.06
CA LEU A 287 -7.87 -10.95 -9.62
C LEU A 287 -7.93 -12.49 -9.67
N HIS A 288 -7.46 -13.07 -10.77
CA HIS A 288 -7.37 -14.53 -10.92
C HIS A 288 -6.50 -15.16 -9.80
N ASP A 289 -5.32 -14.61 -9.56
CA ASP A 289 -4.39 -15.14 -8.56
C ASP A 289 -4.97 -15.07 -7.13
N VAL A 290 -5.74 -14.02 -6.82
CA VAL A 290 -6.47 -13.93 -5.54
C VAL A 290 -7.55 -15.00 -5.44
N VAL A 291 -8.31 -15.25 -6.50
CA VAL A 291 -9.34 -16.32 -6.49
C VAL A 291 -8.69 -17.70 -6.32
N GLU A 292 -7.60 -17.98 -7.04
CA GLU A 292 -6.88 -19.26 -6.93
C GLU A 292 -6.29 -19.47 -5.52
N GLU A 293 -5.76 -18.42 -4.89
CA GLU A 293 -5.33 -18.50 -3.50
C GLU A 293 -6.46 -18.91 -2.55
N PHE A 294 -7.66 -18.33 -2.72
CA PHE A 294 -8.82 -18.73 -1.90
C PHE A 294 -9.22 -20.18 -2.15
N ARG A 295 -9.20 -20.66 -3.39
CA ARG A 295 -9.45 -22.06 -3.73
C ARG A 295 -8.45 -23.02 -3.07
N LEU A 296 -7.15 -22.68 -3.14
CA LEU A 296 -6.10 -23.45 -2.48
C LEU A 296 -6.31 -23.55 -0.97
N ARG A 297 -6.63 -22.44 -0.30
CA ARG A 297 -6.89 -22.41 1.14
C ARG A 297 -8.11 -23.25 1.53
N ARG A 298 -9.03 -23.47 0.61
CA ARG A 298 -10.26 -24.26 0.79
C ARG A 298 -10.06 -25.72 0.41
N GLY A 299 -8.91 -26.09 -0.13
CA GLY A 299 -8.62 -27.46 -0.57
C GLY A 299 -9.38 -27.87 -1.85
N GLU A 300 -9.70 -26.91 -2.71
CA GLU A 300 -10.43 -27.11 -3.98
C GLU A 300 -9.49 -27.35 -5.17
N LEU A 301 -8.18 -27.33 -4.96
CA LEU A 301 -7.12 -27.55 -5.97
C LEU A 301 -6.17 -28.65 -5.53
#